data_1317b8708ca3e4dbe7368c0bb9482e5e
#
_entry.id   1317b8708ca3e4dbe7368c0bb9482e5e
#
_cell.length_a   1.000
_cell.length_b   1.000
_cell.length_c   1.000
_cell.angle_alpha   90.00
_cell.angle_beta   90.00
_cell.angle_gamma   90.00
#
_symmetry.space_group_name_H-M   'P 1'
#
loop_
_entity.id
_entity.type
_entity.pdbx_description
1 polymer ?
#
loop_
_entity_poly.entity_id
_entity_poly.type
_entity_poly.pdbx_seq_one_letter_code
_entity_poly.pdbx_strand_id
1 'polypeptide(L)'
;MFSFEVLNSGVSAANLLQQVRWREGLCCPRCRSESVIKHSSYREYQRYLCKDCDRTFNDKTGTIFAHSKIAPRKWLFSIYAFLRFNTSFRQLQCEIEVTYKTIHRRVERFGEALNAPSLDLRGTVEIDEFYVSAGLKGRERDRWSRPRATRARNI
;
A
#
# COMPACT_ATOMS: atom_id res chain seq x y z
N MET A 1 -11.20 14.28 2.34
CA MET A 1 -10.11 14.87 3.12
C MET A 1 -9.62 13.81 4.10
N PHE A 2 -8.34 13.47 4.11
CA PHE A 2 -7.80 12.46 5.03
C PHE A 2 -7.69 13.08 6.43
N SER A 3 -8.41 12.53 7.40
CA SER A 3 -8.33 13.02 8.80
C SER A 3 -7.17 12.37 9.53
N PHE A 4 -6.30 13.16 10.14
CA PHE A 4 -5.21 12.66 10.98
C PHE A 4 -5.69 11.85 12.19
N GLU A 5 -6.95 12.02 12.60
CA GLU A 5 -7.57 11.23 13.67
C GLU A 5 -7.56 9.72 13.37
N VAL A 6 -7.64 9.36 12.09
CA VAL A 6 -7.55 7.95 11.65
C VAL A 6 -6.20 7.32 11.98
N LEU A 7 -5.14 8.11 12.06
CA LEU A 7 -3.79 7.65 12.40
C LEU A 7 -3.55 7.50 13.91
N ASN A 8 -4.39 8.09 14.73
CA ASN A 8 -4.24 8.06 16.19
C ASN A 8 -4.54 6.67 16.78
N SER A 9 -5.40 5.89 16.13
CA SER A 9 -5.82 4.58 16.61
C SER A 9 -5.80 3.52 15.52
N GLY A 10 -5.31 2.31 15.86
CA GLY A 10 -5.40 1.15 14.97
C GLY A 10 -6.85 0.77 14.66
N VAL A 11 -7.75 0.96 15.61
CA VAL A 11 -9.19 0.69 15.44
C VAL A 11 -9.81 1.68 14.46
N SER A 12 -9.51 2.98 14.57
CA SER A 12 -10.01 3.99 13.64
C SER A 12 -9.54 3.73 12.21
N ALA A 13 -8.28 3.34 12.05
CA ALA A 13 -7.73 2.96 10.76
C ALA A 13 -8.36 1.69 10.18
N ALA A 14 -8.65 0.69 11.02
CA ALA A 14 -9.34 -0.52 10.60
C ALA A 14 -10.80 -0.24 10.19
N ASN A 15 -11.49 0.61 10.95
CA ASN A 15 -12.86 1.04 10.63
C ASN A 15 -12.92 1.79 9.29
N LEU A 16 -11.96 2.66 9.01
CA LEU A 16 -11.87 3.33 7.70
C LEU A 16 -11.71 2.30 6.57
N LEU A 17 -10.81 1.33 6.72
CA LEU A 17 -10.65 0.25 5.74
C LEU A 17 -11.94 -0.53 5.52
N GLN A 18 -12.65 -0.84 6.60
CA GLN A 18 -13.94 -1.53 6.56
C GLN A 18 -14.98 -0.71 5.79
N GLN A 19 -15.14 0.58 6.11
CA GLN A 19 -16.09 1.49 5.47
C GLN A 19 -15.81 1.66 3.96
N VAL A 20 -14.54 1.85 3.60
CA VAL A 20 -14.16 2.00 2.18
C VAL A 20 -14.40 0.70 1.42
N ARG A 21 -14.02 -0.43 1.99
CA ARG A 21 -14.12 -1.72 1.32
C ARG A 21 -15.57 -2.17 1.11
N TRP A 22 -16.40 -2.00 2.12
CA TRP A 22 -17.78 -2.49 2.13
C TRP A 22 -18.81 -1.39 1.85
N ARG A 23 -18.38 -0.37 1.09
CA ARG A 23 -19.22 0.77 0.74
C ARG A 23 -20.50 0.35 -0.01
N GLU A 24 -20.38 -0.67 -0.87
CA GLU A 24 -21.49 -1.19 -1.68
C GLU A 24 -22.17 -2.42 -1.05
N GLY A 25 -21.77 -2.81 0.15
CA GLY A 25 -22.28 -3.98 0.84
C GLY A 25 -21.21 -5.00 1.19
N LEU A 26 -21.49 -5.79 2.22
CA LEU A 26 -20.59 -6.84 2.69
C LEU A 26 -20.81 -8.11 1.87
N CYS A 27 -19.81 -8.54 1.12
CA CYS A 27 -19.85 -9.79 0.36
C CYS A 27 -18.60 -10.65 0.59
N CYS A 28 -18.73 -11.95 0.37
CA CYS A 28 -17.61 -12.87 0.45
C CYS A 28 -16.61 -12.64 -0.69
N PRO A 29 -15.33 -12.37 -0.42
CA PRO A 29 -14.34 -12.12 -1.48
C PRO A 29 -14.03 -13.35 -2.34
N ARG A 30 -14.52 -14.54 -1.98
CA ARG A 30 -14.30 -15.78 -2.71
C ARG A 30 -15.46 -16.18 -3.61
N CYS A 31 -16.68 -16.29 -3.04
CA CYS A 31 -17.87 -16.74 -3.79
C CYS A 31 -18.84 -15.59 -4.10
N ARG A 32 -18.53 -14.36 -3.67
CA ARG A 32 -19.34 -13.13 -3.84
C ARG A 32 -20.73 -13.19 -3.19
N SER A 33 -20.99 -14.18 -2.35
CA SER A 33 -22.25 -14.29 -1.61
C SER A 33 -22.40 -13.14 -0.61
N GLU A 34 -23.61 -12.65 -0.43
CA GLU A 34 -24.01 -11.68 0.59
C GLU A 34 -24.42 -12.35 1.90
N SER A 35 -24.54 -13.70 1.90
CA SER A 35 -24.90 -14.50 3.07
C SER A 35 -23.73 -14.59 4.05
N VAL A 36 -23.40 -13.47 4.68
CA VAL A 36 -22.24 -13.29 5.55
C VAL A 36 -22.66 -12.87 6.94
N ILE A 37 -22.07 -13.50 7.96
CA ILE A 37 -22.28 -13.14 9.37
C ILE A 37 -20.97 -12.69 10.03
N LYS A 38 -21.08 -11.83 11.04
CA LYS A 38 -19.96 -11.49 11.92
C LYS A 38 -19.64 -12.73 12.76
N HIS A 39 -18.38 -13.15 12.75
CA HIS A 39 -17.97 -14.37 13.44
C HIS A 39 -17.15 -14.07 14.70
N SER A 40 -16.08 -13.29 14.56
CA SER A 40 -15.18 -12.96 15.67
C SER A 40 -14.38 -11.69 15.32
N SER A 41 -13.54 -11.23 16.22
CA SER A 41 -12.55 -10.18 15.94
C SER A 41 -11.13 -10.75 16.00
N TYR A 42 -10.23 -10.17 15.23
CA TYR A 42 -8.81 -10.49 15.28
C TYR A 42 -8.01 -9.21 15.25
N ARG A 43 -7.40 -8.85 16.38
CA ARG A 43 -6.79 -7.54 16.62
C ARG A 43 -7.80 -6.43 16.36
N GLU A 44 -7.47 -5.47 15.48
CA GLU A 44 -8.35 -4.35 15.12
C GLU A 44 -9.36 -4.69 14.00
N TYR A 45 -9.40 -5.91 13.49
CA TYR A 45 -10.21 -6.29 12.33
C TYR A 45 -11.38 -7.17 12.71
N GLN A 46 -12.54 -6.90 12.11
CA GLN A 46 -13.69 -7.80 12.17
C GLN A 46 -13.44 -9.04 11.30
N ARG A 47 -13.77 -10.22 11.81
CA ARG A 47 -13.84 -11.47 11.03
C ARG A 47 -15.28 -11.82 10.72
N TYR A 48 -15.46 -12.35 9.53
CA TYR A 48 -16.73 -12.75 8.98
C TYR A 48 -16.69 -14.21 8.59
N LEU A 49 -17.85 -14.85 8.61
CA LEU A 49 -18.08 -16.20 8.09
C LEU A 49 -19.08 -16.12 6.93
N CYS A 50 -18.73 -16.67 5.80
CA CYS A 50 -19.65 -16.86 4.69
C CYS A 50 -20.43 -18.17 4.89
N LYS A 51 -21.75 -18.11 4.85
CA LYS A 51 -22.61 -19.28 5.03
C LYS A 51 -22.63 -20.21 3.82
N ASP A 52 -22.33 -19.67 2.63
CA ASP A 52 -22.43 -20.47 1.39
C ASP A 52 -21.15 -21.25 1.08
N CYS A 53 -19.98 -20.76 1.49
CA CYS A 53 -18.71 -21.45 1.26
C CYS A 53 -17.97 -21.85 2.54
N ASP A 54 -18.55 -21.62 3.72
CA ASP A 54 -18.03 -21.93 5.05
C ASP A 54 -16.62 -21.39 5.34
N ARG A 55 -16.21 -20.32 4.63
CA ARG A 55 -14.91 -19.72 4.84
C ARG A 55 -14.99 -18.44 5.64
N THR A 56 -14.01 -18.30 6.53
CA THR A 56 -13.81 -17.04 7.26
C THR A 56 -12.91 -16.10 6.49
N PHE A 57 -13.21 -14.82 6.59
CA PHE A 57 -12.39 -13.73 6.00
C PHE A 57 -12.45 -12.49 6.89
N ASN A 58 -11.67 -11.48 6.58
CA ASN A 58 -11.67 -10.19 7.27
C ASN A 58 -11.50 -9.05 6.26
N ASP A 59 -11.49 -7.83 6.77
CA ASP A 59 -11.37 -6.61 5.94
C ASP A 59 -10.09 -6.53 5.10
N LYS A 60 -9.06 -7.33 5.39
CA LYS A 60 -7.82 -7.40 4.60
C LYS A 60 -7.85 -8.46 3.51
N THR A 61 -8.71 -9.47 3.62
CA THR A 61 -8.69 -10.64 2.74
C THR A 61 -8.94 -10.27 1.28
N GLY A 62 -8.03 -10.61 0.38
CA GLY A 62 -8.13 -10.26 -1.04
C GLY A 62 -7.80 -8.80 -1.37
N THR A 63 -7.13 -8.07 -0.47
CA THR A 63 -6.66 -6.70 -0.70
C THR A 63 -5.14 -6.62 -0.63
N ILE A 64 -4.57 -5.46 -0.96
CA ILE A 64 -3.14 -5.17 -0.79
C ILE A 64 -2.67 -5.34 0.65
N PHE A 65 -3.58 -5.27 1.62
CA PHE A 65 -3.32 -5.45 3.05
C PHE A 65 -3.30 -6.92 3.50
N ALA A 66 -3.65 -7.85 2.60
CA ALA A 66 -3.68 -9.28 2.91
C ALA A 66 -2.33 -9.79 3.41
N HIS A 67 -2.37 -10.71 4.37
CA HIS A 67 -1.19 -11.32 4.99
C HIS A 67 -0.18 -10.35 5.65
N SER A 68 -0.56 -9.08 5.82
CA SER A 68 0.28 -8.11 6.50
C SER A 68 0.14 -8.22 8.02
N LYS A 69 1.28 -8.29 8.72
CA LYS A 69 1.35 -8.24 10.19
C LYS A 69 1.37 -6.80 10.73
N ILE A 70 1.46 -5.82 9.85
CA ILE A 70 1.63 -4.42 10.19
C ILE A 70 0.27 -3.81 10.53
N ALA A 71 0.26 -2.96 11.56
CA ALA A 71 -0.94 -2.26 12.00
C ALA A 71 -1.56 -1.42 10.87
N PRO A 72 -2.90 -1.35 10.77
CA PRO A 72 -3.59 -0.62 9.71
C PRO A 72 -3.19 0.85 9.62
N ARG A 73 -2.99 1.51 10.77
CA ARG A 73 -2.52 2.91 10.81
C ARG A 73 -1.18 3.11 10.12
N LYS A 74 -0.20 2.21 10.34
CA LYS A 74 1.12 2.28 9.71
C LYS A 74 1.03 2.08 8.19
N TRP A 75 0.09 1.29 7.73
CA TRP A 75 -0.21 1.12 6.31
C TRP A 75 -0.77 2.39 5.68
N LEU A 76 -1.84 2.94 6.26
CA LEU A 76 -2.48 4.16 5.76
C LEU A 76 -1.52 5.35 5.78
N PHE A 77 -0.74 5.49 6.86
CA PHE A 77 0.30 6.51 6.92
C PHE A 77 1.34 6.35 5.80
N SER A 78 1.80 5.11 5.54
CA SER A 78 2.79 4.86 4.48
C SER A 78 2.27 5.29 3.11
N ILE A 79 1.03 4.94 2.78
CA ILE A 79 0.39 5.32 1.51
C ILE A 79 0.24 6.84 1.43
N TYR A 80 -0.28 7.46 2.48
CA TYR A 80 -0.48 8.90 2.55
C TYR A 80 0.84 9.68 2.39
N ALA A 81 1.86 9.32 3.18
CA ALA A 81 3.15 10.00 3.15
C ALA A 81 3.85 9.82 1.79
N PHE A 82 3.74 8.64 1.20
CA PHE A 82 4.32 8.35 -0.11
C PHE A 82 3.64 9.18 -1.21
N LEU A 83 2.31 9.21 -1.24
CA LEU A 83 1.56 9.93 -2.29
C LEU A 83 1.60 11.45 -2.12
N ARG A 84 1.54 11.94 -0.87
CA ARG A 84 1.40 13.37 -0.61
C ARG A 84 2.71 14.12 -0.53
N PHE A 85 3.73 13.47 0.04
CA PHE A 85 5.02 14.11 0.34
C PHE A 85 6.19 13.52 -0.44
N ASN A 86 5.94 12.58 -1.35
CA ASN A 86 6.99 11.88 -2.09
C ASN A 86 8.12 11.36 -1.17
N THR A 87 7.72 10.84 0.00
CA THR A 87 8.63 10.43 1.06
C THR A 87 9.46 9.23 0.62
N SER A 88 10.78 9.30 0.80
CA SER A 88 11.66 8.20 0.43
C SER A 88 11.40 6.94 1.28
N PHE A 89 11.72 5.77 0.76
CA PHE A 89 11.56 4.50 1.50
C PHE A 89 12.38 4.46 2.80
N ARG A 90 13.52 5.14 2.85
CA ARG A 90 14.34 5.24 4.06
C ARG A 90 13.68 6.09 5.13
N GLN A 91 13.09 7.20 4.76
CA GLN A 91 12.31 8.03 5.69
C GLN A 91 11.10 7.27 6.22
N LEU A 92 10.32 6.62 5.33
CA LEU A 92 9.20 5.77 5.75
C LEU A 92 9.63 4.65 6.69
N GLN A 93 10.79 4.04 6.46
CA GLN A 93 11.35 3.02 7.35
C GLN A 93 11.55 3.55 8.77
N CYS A 94 12.13 4.74 8.92
CA CYS A 94 12.36 5.37 10.22
C CYS A 94 11.05 5.74 10.90
N GLU A 95 10.12 6.38 10.17
CA GLU A 95 8.86 6.88 10.72
C GLU A 95 7.93 5.77 11.24
N ILE A 96 7.88 4.65 10.55
CA ILE A 96 6.97 3.56 10.90
C ILE A 96 7.66 2.34 11.52
N GLU A 97 8.97 2.44 11.79
CA GLU A 97 9.77 1.41 12.47
C GLU A 97 9.63 0.01 11.84
N VAL A 98 9.82 -0.09 10.56
CA VAL A 98 9.80 -1.36 9.82
C VAL A 98 11.04 -1.49 8.96
N THR A 99 11.34 -2.68 8.46
CA THR A 99 12.51 -2.87 7.59
C THR A 99 12.29 -2.27 6.21
N TYR A 100 13.37 -1.81 5.56
CA TYR A 100 13.34 -1.30 4.19
C TYR A 100 12.66 -2.27 3.21
N LYS A 101 12.96 -3.57 3.31
CA LYS A 101 12.32 -4.62 2.50
C LYS A 101 10.80 -4.64 2.67
N THR A 102 10.32 -4.34 3.85
CA THR A 102 8.88 -4.28 4.14
C THR A 102 8.24 -3.07 3.45
N ILE A 103 8.89 -1.90 3.46
CA ILE A 103 8.40 -0.72 2.74
C ILE A 103 8.36 -0.98 1.24
N HIS A 104 9.45 -1.48 0.68
CA HIS A 104 9.55 -1.78 -0.75
C HIS A 104 8.39 -2.67 -1.21
N ARG A 105 8.16 -3.80 -0.55
CA ARG A 105 7.04 -4.70 -0.87
C ARG A 105 5.67 -4.05 -0.76
N ARG A 106 5.49 -3.05 0.10
CA ARG A 106 4.21 -2.35 0.20
C ARG A 106 3.98 -1.43 -0.97
N VAL A 107 4.99 -0.66 -1.31
CA VAL A 107 4.90 0.27 -2.44
C VAL A 107 4.75 -0.51 -3.75
N GLU A 108 5.42 -1.64 -3.91
CA GLU A 108 5.20 -2.56 -5.05
C GLU A 108 3.73 -3.01 -5.13
N ARG A 109 3.17 -3.55 -4.05
CA ARG A 109 1.76 -3.98 -4.02
C ARG A 109 0.79 -2.84 -4.26
N PHE A 110 1.10 -1.66 -3.80
CA PHE A 110 0.31 -0.47 -4.05
C PHE A 110 0.37 -0.07 -5.54
N GLY A 111 1.57 -0.06 -6.12
CA GLY A 111 1.76 0.18 -7.56
C GLY A 111 1.05 -0.85 -8.44
N GLU A 112 1.12 -2.15 -8.08
CA GLU A 112 0.37 -3.21 -8.77
C GLU A 112 -1.15 -2.97 -8.72
N ALA A 113 -1.67 -2.53 -7.57
CA ALA A 113 -3.10 -2.23 -7.43
C ALA A 113 -3.53 -1.01 -8.25
N LEU A 114 -2.68 0.00 -8.38
CA LEU A 114 -2.95 1.16 -9.23
C LEU A 114 -2.90 0.84 -10.73
N ASN A 115 -2.08 -0.11 -11.12
CA ASN A 115 -1.97 -0.57 -12.52
C ASN A 115 -3.04 -1.61 -12.90
N ALA A 116 -3.93 -1.98 -11.98
CA ALA A 116 -5.00 -2.92 -12.28
C ALA A 116 -5.98 -2.32 -13.31
N PRO A 117 -6.34 -3.04 -14.39
CA PRO A 117 -7.18 -2.51 -15.47
C PRO A 117 -8.62 -2.18 -15.05
N SER A 118 -9.00 -2.49 -13.82
CA SER A 118 -10.34 -2.23 -13.28
C SER A 118 -10.43 -0.97 -12.42
N LEU A 119 -9.45 -0.07 -12.49
CA LEU A 119 -9.49 1.19 -11.74
C LEU A 119 -10.50 2.14 -12.43
N ASP A 120 -11.72 2.22 -11.89
CA ASP A 120 -12.74 3.18 -12.32
C ASP A 120 -12.51 4.52 -11.61
N LEU A 121 -11.89 5.46 -12.31
CA LEU A 121 -11.62 6.81 -11.82
C LEU A 121 -12.84 7.69 -12.12
N ARG A 122 -13.53 8.17 -11.07
CA ARG A 122 -14.71 9.04 -11.19
C ARG A 122 -14.43 10.42 -10.61
N GLY A 123 -14.99 11.44 -11.24
CA GLY A 123 -14.84 12.84 -10.84
C GLY A 123 -13.69 13.54 -11.53
N THR A 124 -13.15 14.59 -10.91
CA THR A 124 -11.98 15.30 -11.42
C THR A 124 -10.72 14.48 -11.13
N VAL A 125 -10.02 14.07 -12.19
CA VAL A 125 -8.78 13.30 -12.09
C VAL A 125 -7.62 14.22 -12.49
N GLU A 126 -6.68 14.45 -11.58
CA GLU A 126 -5.41 15.10 -11.86
C GLU A 126 -4.38 14.01 -12.19
N ILE A 127 -3.73 14.13 -13.34
CA ILE A 127 -2.66 13.24 -13.77
C ILE A 127 -1.36 13.98 -13.58
N ASP A 128 -0.49 13.45 -12.71
CA ASP A 128 0.87 13.96 -12.52
C ASP A 128 1.88 12.85 -12.80
N GLU A 129 3.05 13.22 -13.33
CA GLU A 129 4.11 12.27 -13.60
C GLU A 129 4.84 11.92 -12.30
N PHE A 130 4.87 10.63 -12.01
CA PHE A 130 5.48 10.11 -10.81
C PHE A 130 6.74 9.32 -11.14
N TYR A 131 7.91 9.89 -10.85
CA TYR A 131 9.19 9.25 -11.06
C TYR A 131 9.67 8.53 -9.80
N VAL A 132 9.67 7.20 -9.82
CA VAL A 132 10.36 6.40 -8.80
C VAL A 132 11.81 6.21 -9.25
N SER A 133 12.76 6.82 -8.55
CA SER A 133 14.18 6.50 -8.73
C SER A 133 14.43 5.06 -8.29
N ALA A 134 14.31 4.13 -9.21
CA ALA A 134 14.76 2.76 -9.00
C ALA A 134 16.30 2.81 -8.92
N GLY A 135 16.85 2.64 -7.72
CA GLY A 135 18.28 2.47 -7.55
C GLY A 135 18.74 1.27 -8.38
N LEU A 136 19.69 1.48 -9.26
CA LEU A 136 20.32 0.46 -10.14
C LEU A 136 21.13 -0.58 -9.35
N LYS A 137 20.65 -1.09 -8.23
CA LYS A 137 21.25 -2.22 -7.53
C LYS A 137 20.87 -3.51 -8.25
N GLY A 138 21.78 -4.00 -9.11
CA GLY A 138 21.66 -5.31 -9.75
C GLY A 138 21.69 -5.33 -11.27
N ARG A 139 21.77 -4.19 -11.94
CA ARG A 139 22.16 -4.18 -13.36
C ARG A 139 23.68 -4.08 -13.44
N GLU A 140 24.31 -5.00 -14.19
CA GLU A 140 25.68 -4.81 -14.66
C GLU A 140 25.82 -3.39 -15.19
N ARG A 141 26.78 -2.67 -14.63
CA ARG A 141 27.17 -1.36 -15.16
C ARG A 141 27.73 -1.60 -16.53
N ASP A 142 26.94 -1.44 -17.55
CA ASP A 142 27.50 -1.14 -18.87
C ASP A 142 28.46 0.02 -18.65
N ARG A 143 29.73 -0.24 -18.90
CA ARG A 143 30.82 0.71 -18.75
C ARG A 143 30.60 1.88 -19.71
N TRP A 144 29.79 2.82 -19.33
CA TRP A 144 29.91 4.16 -19.87
C TRP A 144 31.20 4.73 -19.32
N SER A 145 32.24 4.58 -20.11
CA SER A 145 33.51 5.25 -19.90
C SER A 145 33.24 6.76 -19.83
N ARG A 146 33.32 7.32 -18.61
CA ARG A 146 33.39 8.78 -18.48
C ARG A 146 34.59 9.24 -19.30
N PRO A 147 34.46 10.26 -20.19
CA PRO A 147 35.61 10.84 -20.84
C PRO A 147 36.61 11.29 -19.78
N ARG A 148 37.83 10.77 -19.82
CA ARG A 148 38.92 11.25 -18.96
C ARG A 148 39.11 12.70 -19.25
N ALA A 149 38.88 13.56 -18.26
CA ALA A 149 39.27 14.96 -18.33
C ALA A 149 40.78 15.00 -18.58
N THR A 150 41.17 15.44 -19.77
CA THR A 150 42.56 15.73 -20.12
C THR A 150 43.04 16.87 -19.24
N ARG A 151 43.94 16.59 -18.29
CA ARG A 151 44.67 17.61 -17.55
C ARG A 151 45.51 18.41 -18.57
N ALA A 152 45.12 19.65 -18.80
CA ALA A 152 45.97 20.60 -19.49
C ALA A 152 47.28 20.78 -18.69
N ARG A 153 48.40 20.42 -19.26
CA ARG A 153 49.72 20.78 -18.73
C ARG A 153 49.94 22.26 -19.11
N ASN A 154 50.05 23.11 -18.11
CA ASN A 154 50.58 24.45 -18.31
C ASN A 154 52.10 24.30 -18.54
N ILE A 155 52.55 24.86 -19.66
CA ILE A 155 53.92 25.17 -19.97
C ILE A 155 54.21 26.57 -19.43
#